data_f8f340f02312d46b1ca93bb9355c3d8d
#
_entry.id   f8f340f02312d46b1ca93bb9355c3d8d
#
_cell.length_a   1.000
_cell.length_b   1.000
_cell.length_c   1.000
_cell.angle_alpha   90.00
_cell.angle_beta   90.00
_cell.angle_gamma   90.00
#
_symmetry.space_group_name_H-M   'P 1'
#
loop_
_entity.id
_entity.type
_entity.pdbx_description
1 polymer ?
#
loop_
_entity_poly.entity_id
_entity_poly.type
_entity_poly.pdbx_seq_one_letter_code
_entity_poly.pdbx_strand_id
1 'polypeptide(L)' 'MQSNMQNISPIKQRILQFVANLGISKREFYSLTGISRGTLESKTGITEDTLTKLFTTYPNLSPIWIFTGKGEKFQSQQ' A
#
# COMPACT_ATOMS: atom_id res chain seq x y z
N MET A 1 9.11 3.70 22.90
CA MET A 1 9.57 4.44 21.72
C MET A 1 8.56 4.41 20.62
N GLN A 2 8.10 5.55 20.19
CA GLN A 2 7.09 5.65 19.16
C GLN A 2 7.73 5.82 17.81
N SER A 3 7.27 5.05 16.87
CA SER A 3 7.67 5.22 15.50
C SER A 3 6.63 6.09 14.80
N ASN A 4 7.05 6.84 13.80
CA ASN A 4 6.11 7.63 13.02
C ASN A 4 5.09 6.77 12.31
N MET A 5 5.44 5.52 12.05
CA MET A 5 4.53 4.59 11.40
C MET A 5 3.30 4.33 12.22
N GLN A 6 3.36 4.51 13.55
CA GLN A 6 2.20 4.26 14.39
C GLN A 6 1.10 5.28 14.19
N ASN A 7 1.41 6.40 13.53
CA ASN A 7 0.42 7.43 13.26
C ASN A 7 -0.25 7.25 11.90
N ILE A 8 0.15 6.24 11.16
CA ILE A 8 -0.38 5.97 9.84
C ILE A 8 -1.28 4.75 9.94
N SER A 9 -2.40 4.75 9.21
CA SER A 9 -3.36 3.65 9.31
C SER A 9 -2.68 2.32 8.99
N PRO A 10 -3.17 1.22 9.58
CA PRO A 10 -2.57 -0.10 9.32
C PRO A 10 -2.57 -0.47 7.84
N ILE A 11 -3.61 -0.07 7.10
CA ILE A 11 -3.67 -0.36 5.68
C ILE A 11 -2.54 0.35 4.95
N LYS A 12 -2.31 1.62 5.27
CA LYS A 12 -1.23 2.36 4.65
C LYS A 12 0.13 1.79 5.02
N GLN A 13 0.29 1.34 6.26
CA GLN A 13 1.54 0.71 6.68
C GLN A 13 1.82 -0.54 5.86
N ARG A 14 0.79 -1.33 5.59
CA ARG A 14 0.97 -2.52 4.77
C ARG A 14 1.31 -2.18 3.33
N ILE A 15 0.72 -1.11 2.79
CA ILE A 15 1.07 -0.67 1.45
C ILE A 15 2.53 -0.26 1.40
N LEU A 16 3.00 0.49 2.39
CA LEU A 16 4.41 0.90 2.43
C LEU A 16 5.33 -0.29 2.57
N GLN A 17 4.92 -1.29 3.35
CA GLN A 17 5.69 -2.52 3.48
C GLN A 17 5.77 -3.26 2.14
N PHE A 18 4.65 -3.30 1.43
CA PHE A 18 4.61 -3.90 0.11
C PHE A 18 5.57 -3.21 -0.85
N VAL A 19 5.58 -1.88 -0.84
CA VAL A 19 6.50 -1.10 -1.67
C VAL A 19 7.95 -1.46 -1.36
N ALA A 20 8.27 -1.55 -0.07
CA ALA A 20 9.64 -1.91 0.33
C ALA A 20 10.02 -3.29 -0.20
N ASN A 21 9.07 -4.21 -0.23
CA ASN A 21 9.33 -5.56 -0.72
C ASN A 21 9.43 -5.65 -2.23
N LEU A 22 8.94 -4.64 -2.95
CA LEU A 22 9.07 -4.62 -4.40
C LEU A 22 10.48 -4.30 -4.86
N GLY A 23 11.28 -3.71 -4.00
CA GLY A 23 12.63 -3.33 -4.38
C GLY A 23 12.73 -2.07 -5.21
N ILE A 24 11.66 -1.29 -5.28
CA ILE A 24 11.68 0.00 -5.97
C ILE A 24 11.61 1.12 -4.95
N SER A 25 11.95 2.33 -5.38
CA SER A 25 11.86 3.48 -4.49
C SER A 25 10.41 3.89 -4.33
N LYS A 26 10.12 4.59 -3.23
CA LYS A 26 8.79 5.15 -3.04
C LYS A 26 8.43 6.10 -4.17
N ARG A 27 9.42 6.88 -4.61
CA ARG A 27 9.21 7.83 -5.70
C ARG A 27 8.74 7.12 -6.96
N GLU A 28 9.39 6.01 -7.28
CA GLU A 28 9.01 5.24 -8.45
C GLU A 28 7.60 4.66 -8.29
N PHE A 29 7.29 4.18 -7.09
CA PHE A 29 5.98 3.64 -6.80
C PHE A 29 4.90 4.71 -7.01
N TYR A 30 5.12 5.91 -6.48
CA TYR A 30 4.15 6.98 -6.64
C TYR A 30 3.97 7.35 -8.11
N SER A 31 5.05 7.34 -8.87
CA SER A 31 4.99 7.62 -10.29
C SER A 31 4.18 6.56 -11.05
N LEU A 32 4.40 5.30 -10.71
CA LEU A 32 3.72 4.19 -11.40
C LEU A 32 2.25 4.13 -11.08
N THR A 33 1.87 4.43 -9.85
CA THR A 33 0.47 4.26 -9.43
C THR A 33 -0.34 5.53 -9.60
N GLY A 34 0.31 6.68 -9.60
CA GLY A 34 -0.41 7.94 -9.57
C GLY A 34 -0.86 8.33 -8.16
N ILE A 35 -0.48 7.58 -7.15
CA ILE A 35 -0.78 7.91 -5.77
C ILE A 35 0.21 8.97 -5.32
N SER A 36 -0.26 9.99 -4.59
CA SER A 36 0.64 11.02 -4.09
C SER A 36 1.25 10.59 -2.78
N ARG A 37 2.45 11.09 -2.54
CA ARG A 37 3.14 10.81 -1.29
C ARG A 37 2.34 11.28 -0.09
N GLY A 38 1.78 12.48 -0.17
CA GLY A 38 1.00 13.00 0.93
C GLY A 38 -0.20 12.15 1.26
N THR A 39 -0.83 11.58 0.23
CA THR A 39 -1.97 10.70 0.44
C THR A 39 -1.58 9.46 1.24
N LEU A 40 -0.45 8.86 0.90
CA LEU A 40 -0.09 7.59 1.51
C LEU A 40 0.60 7.75 2.87
N GLU A 41 1.34 8.84 3.05
CA GLU A 41 2.13 9.02 4.26
C GLU A 41 1.50 9.97 5.27
N SER A 42 0.23 10.31 5.09
CA SER A 42 -0.49 11.14 6.04
C SER A 42 -1.20 10.28 7.07
N LYS A 43 -1.71 10.93 8.12
CA LYS A 43 -2.42 10.23 9.19
C LYS A 43 -3.86 9.90 8.83
N THR A 44 -4.37 10.44 7.74
CA THR A 44 -5.74 10.20 7.35
C THR A 44 -5.93 8.76 6.91
N GLY A 45 -7.18 8.32 6.86
CA GLY A 45 -7.50 7.00 6.35
C GLY A 45 -7.26 6.92 4.86
N ILE A 46 -7.43 5.73 4.32
CA ILE A 46 -7.21 5.51 2.90
C ILE A 46 -8.53 5.71 2.16
N THR A 47 -8.43 6.20 0.93
CA THR A 47 -9.60 6.48 0.12
C THR A 47 -9.77 5.44 -0.96
N GLU A 48 -10.99 5.38 -1.51
CA GLU A 48 -11.29 4.48 -2.61
C GLU A 48 -10.38 4.79 -3.81
N ASP A 49 -10.14 6.07 -4.07
CA ASP A 49 -9.30 6.45 -5.20
C ASP A 49 -7.90 5.85 -5.07
N THR A 50 -7.34 5.92 -3.88
CA THR A 50 -6.01 5.36 -3.62
C THR A 50 -6.00 3.85 -3.83
N LEU A 51 -7.02 3.17 -3.32
CA LEU A 51 -7.12 1.72 -3.49
C LEU A 51 -7.29 1.34 -4.95
N THR A 52 -8.09 2.10 -5.67
CA THR A 52 -8.30 1.84 -7.10
C THR A 52 -6.98 1.95 -7.85
N LYS A 53 -6.21 3.00 -7.58
CA LYS A 53 -4.91 3.16 -8.22
C LYS A 53 -3.97 2.03 -7.89
N LEU A 54 -3.95 1.62 -6.63
CA LEU A 54 -3.08 0.54 -6.18
C LEU A 54 -3.40 -0.77 -6.90
N PHE A 55 -4.66 -1.17 -6.89
CA PHE A 55 -5.04 -2.47 -7.45
C PHE A 55 -5.10 -2.46 -8.98
N THR A 56 -5.22 -1.28 -9.59
CA THR A 56 -5.09 -1.18 -11.04
C THR A 56 -3.64 -1.43 -11.47
N THR A 57 -2.70 -0.89 -10.71
CA THR A 57 -1.28 -1.07 -11.02
C THR A 57 -0.79 -2.47 -10.65
N TYR A 58 -1.29 -3.02 -9.56
CA TYR A 58 -0.85 -4.33 -9.05
C TYR A 58 -2.07 -5.23 -8.87
N PRO A 59 -2.63 -5.74 -9.97
CA PRO A 59 -3.89 -6.50 -9.88
C PRO A 59 -3.77 -7.81 -9.11
N ASN A 60 -2.57 -8.36 -8.96
CA ASN A 60 -2.37 -9.60 -8.23
C ASN A 60 -2.16 -9.40 -6.74
N LEU A 61 -2.06 -8.16 -6.30
CA LEU A 61 -1.94 -7.87 -4.88
C LEU A 61 -3.24 -8.25 -4.18
N SER A 62 -3.13 -8.96 -3.07
CA SER A 62 -4.33 -9.46 -2.38
C SER A 62 -5.02 -8.37 -1.58
N PRO A 63 -6.29 -8.08 -1.88
CA PRO A 63 -7.05 -7.15 -1.06
C PRO A 63 -7.19 -7.63 0.38
N ILE A 64 -7.32 -8.93 0.58
CA ILE A 64 -7.46 -9.47 1.93
C ILE A 64 -6.21 -9.17 2.74
N TRP A 65 -5.03 -9.36 2.15
CA TRP A 65 -3.80 -9.05 2.88
C TRP A 65 -3.71 -7.56 3.18
N ILE A 66 -4.07 -6.71 2.22
CA ILE A 66 -4.02 -5.26 2.43
C ILE A 66 -4.93 -4.84 3.58
N PHE A 67 -6.14 -5.39 3.62
CA PHE A 67 -7.12 -4.97 4.63
C PHE A 67 -6.92 -5.63 5.99
N THR A 68 -6.40 -6.84 6.03
CA THR A 68 -6.35 -7.59 7.28
C THR A 68 -4.95 -7.97 7.72
N GLY A 69 -4.00 -7.95 6.82
CA GLY A 69 -2.65 -8.42 7.12
C GLY A 69 -2.52 -9.92 7.16
N LYS A 70 -3.56 -10.63 6.76
CA LYS A 70 -3.56 -12.09 6.80
C LYS A 70 -3.52 -12.68 5.41
N GLY A 71 -2.95 -13.87 5.29
CA GLY A 71 -2.87 -14.56 4.02
C GLY A 71 -1.67 -14.13 3.23
N GLU A 72 -1.67 -14.49 1.96
CA GLU A 72 -0.58 -14.19 1.04
C GLU A 72 -0.72 -12.77 0.51
N LYS A 73 0.41 -12.09 0.33
CA LYS A 73 0.40 -10.75 -0.26
C LYS A 73 -0.12 -10.77 -1.68
N PHE A 74 0.21 -11.81 -2.44
CA PHE A 74 -0.20 -11.92 -3.83
C PHE A 74 -1.16 -13.09 -3.98
N GLN A 75 -2.17 -12.89 -4.82
CA GLN A 75 -3.11 -13.95 -5.12
C GLN A 75 -2.45 -14.97 -6.03
N SER A 76 -2.83 -16.24 -5.84
CA SER A 76 -2.31 -17.29 -6.69
C SER A 76 -2.77 -17.10 -8.12
N GLN A 77 -1.90 -17.48 -9.03
CA GLN A 77 -2.25 -17.53 -10.45
C GLN A 77 -2.90 -18.86 -10.74
N GLN A 78 -3.97 -18.83 -11.51
CA GLN A 78 -4.67 -20.06 -11.87
C GLN A 78 -4.87 -20.16 -13.35
#